data_28d2499a1ca5309cf28a6af7e86326bf
#
_entry.id   28d2499a1ca5309cf28a6af7e86326bf
#
_cell.length_a   1.000
_cell.length_b   1.000
_cell.length_c   1.000
_cell.angle_alpha   90.00
_cell.angle_beta   90.00
_cell.angle_gamma   90.00
#
_symmetry.space_group_name_H-M   'P 1'
#
loop_
_entity.id
_entity.type
_entity.pdbx_description
1 polymer ?
#
loop_
_entity_poly.entity_id
_entity_poly.type
_entity_poly.pdbx_seq_one_letter_code
_entity_poly.pdbx_strand_id
1 'polypeptide(L)'
;MAITRSTKELSASSIPCGGTFDVILTLGAAPDITENPTDIVLILDRSGSMEDSLPALKNAANEFIDIIDASTDGVQDGTIGGGSSIGIVSFSDTATQDTQLITSVASLKAAVNVLVAGGSTNHADAFTQGLALFDPMSTNAKVM
;
A
#
# COMPACT_ATOMS: atom_id res chain seq x y z
N MET A 1 12.73 8.95 3.54
CA MET A 1 11.56 9.69 4.10
C MET A 1 11.97 11.13 4.24
N ALA A 2 11.40 12.02 3.43
CA ALA A 2 11.68 13.45 3.49
C ALA A 2 10.57 14.15 4.27
N ILE A 3 10.92 15.15 5.10
CA ILE A 3 9.95 16.05 5.73
C ILE A 3 9.48 17.01 4.65
N THR A 4 8.23 16.89 4.21
CA THR A 4 7.65 17.69 3.13
C THR A 4 7.01 18.98 3.63
N ARG A 5 6.65 19.03 4.91
CA ARG A 5 6.05 20.19 5.54
C ARG A 5 6.43 20.29 7.02
N SER A 6 6.82 21.47 7.45
CA SER A 6 6.92 21.79 8.87
C SER A 6 6.26 23.12 9.14
N THR A 7 5.40 23.21 10.13
CA THR A 7 4.81 24.49 10.61
C THR A 7 5.03 24.59 12.11
N LYS A 8 5.26 25.84 12.55
CA LYS A 8 5.32 26.18 13.97
C LYS A 8 4.28 27.28 14.22
N GLU A 9 3.36 26.99 15.11
CA GLU A 9 2.32 27.91 15.51
C GLU A 9 2.41 28.17 17.01
N LEU A 10 2.10 29.38 17.42
CA LEU A 10 2.02 29.79 18.82
C LEU A 10 0.57 30.07 19.15
N SER A 11 0.07 29.57 20.27
CA SER A 11 -1.32 29.82 20.72
C SER A 11 -1.57 31.28 21.12
N ALA A 12 -0.52 32.07 21.39
CA ALA A 12 -0.60 33.49 21.70
C ALA A 12 0.65 34.24 21.23
N SER A 13 0.48 35.46 20.76
CA SER A 13 1.58 36.36 20.36
C SER A 13 2.18 37.15 21.54
N SER A 14 1.45 37.25 22.65
CA SER A 14 1.91 37.83 23.90
C SER A 14 1.19 37.18 25.08
N ILE A 15 1.88 37.07 26.21
CA ILE A 15 1.34 36.49 27.46
C ILE A 15 1.66 37.42 28.64
N PRO A 16 0.78 37.52 29.66
CA PRO A 16 1.11 38.20 30.89
C PRO A 16 2.21 37.47 31.65
N CYS A 17 2.87 38.20 32.58
CA CYS A 17 3.92 37.61 33.40
C CYS A 17 3.38 36.41 34.20
N GLY A 18 4.03 35.26 34.06
CA GLY A 18 3.58 33.99 34.69
C GLY A 18 2.53 33.19 33.86
N GLY A 19 2.10 33.71 32.69
CA GLY A 19 1.23 32.94 31.79
C GLY A 19 1.97 31.84 31.01
N THR A 20 1.21 30.93 30.42
CA THR A 20 1.69 29.85 29.56
C THR A 20 1.14 29.97 28.14
N PHE A 21 1.84 29.46 27.19
CA PHE A 21 1.36 29.31 25.78
C PHE A 21 1.80 27.97 25.22
N ASP A 22 1.05 27.48 24.23
CA ASP A 22 1.37 26.27 23.54
C ASP A 22 2.17 26.56 22.27
N VAL A 23 3.18 25.74 22.02
CA VAL A 23 3.92 25.69 20.76
C VAL A 23 3.46 24.45 20.02
N ILE A 24 2.75 24.64 18.92
CA ILE A 24 2.30 23.54 18.07
C ILE A 24 3.32 23.37 16.94
N LEU A 25 3.98 22.22 16.93
CA LEU A 25 4.87 21.82 15.86
C LEU A 25 4.20 20.73 15.02
N THR A 26 3.90 21.05 13.77
CA THR A 26 3.35 20.07 12.84
C THR A 26 4.43 19.63 11.86
N LEU A 27 4.66 18.32 11.79
CA LEU A 27 5.56 17.70 10.83
C LEU A 27 4.73 16.82 9.91
N GLY A 28 4.78 17.09 8.61
CA GLY A 28 4.23 16.24 7.57
C GLY A 28 5.36 15.51 6.84
N ALA A 29 5.24 14.20 6.70
CA ALA A 29 6.11 13.41 5.84
C ALA A 29 5.26 12.73 4.77
N ALA A 30 5.63 12.89 3.51
CA ALA A 30 5.07 12.08 2.43
C ALA A 30 5.96 10.83 2.23
N PRO A 31 5.40 9.69 1.86
CA PRO A 31 6.20 8.59 1.35
C PRO A 31 6.95 9.05 0.09
N ASP A 32 8.20 8.63 -0.02
CA ASP A 32 9.12 9.03 -1.11
C ASP A 32 8.87 8.22 -2.41
N ILE A 33 7.62 7.82 -2.63
CA ILE A 33 7.21 6.95 -3.74
C ILE A 33 7.09 7.76 -5.04
N THR A 34 6.86 9.07 -4.96
CA THR A 34 6.76 9.95 -6.14
C THR A 34 8.09 10.13 -6.89
N GLU A 35 9.21 10.03 -6.17
CA GLU A 35 10.55 10.19 -6.74
C GLU A 35 11.24 8.84 -6.99
N ASN A 36 10.74 7.76 -6.39
CA ASN A 36 11.31 6.41 -6.48
C ASN A 36 10.24 5.41 -6.90
N PRO A 37 10.07 5.17 -8.20
CA PRO A 37 9.13 4.17 -8.71
C PRO A 37 9.30 2.82 -8.01
N THR A 38 8.19 2.23 -7.61
CA THR A 38 8.19 1.01 -6.81
C THR A 38 7.23 -0.01 -7.39
N ASP A 39 7.72 -1.22 -7.59
CA ASP A 39 6.91 -2.39 -7.94
C ASP A 39 6.53 -3.10 -6.64
N ILE A 40 5.24 -3.20 -6.35
CA ILE A 40 4.69 -3.77 -5.12
C ILE A 40 3.94 -5.06 -5.45
N VAL A 41 4.23 -6.16 -4.76
CA VAL A 41 3.44 -7.39 -4.86
C VAL A 41 2.74 -7.66 -3.53
N LEU A 42 1.42 -7.63 -3.54
CA LEU A 42 0.62 -8.05 -2.40
C LEU A 42 0.40 -9.56 -2.43
N ILE A 43 0.83 -10.24 -1.38
CA ILE A 43 0.59 -11.68 -1.19
C ILE A 43 -0.52 -11.86 -0.17
N LEU A 44 -1.66 -12.42 -0.60
CA LEU A 44 -2.89 -12.50 0.16
C LEU A 44 -3.20 -13.96 0.50
N ASP A 45 -3.23 -14.28 1.79
CA ASP A 45 -3.65 -15.59 2.27
C ASP A 45 -5.16 -15.74 2.16
N ARG A 46 -5.60 -16.72 1.37
CA ARG A 46 -7.00 -17.13 1.24
C ARG A 46 -7.23 -18.59 1.69
N SER A 47 -6.36 -19.14 2.52
CA SER A 47 -6.54 -20.47 3.10
C SER A 47 -7.85 -20.60 3.87
N GLY A 48 -8.28 -21.83 4.14
CA GLY A 48 -9.58 -22.08 4.81
C GLY A 48 -9.70 -21.43 6.18
N SER A 49 -8.59 -21.29 6.92
CA SER A 49 -8.58 -20.60 8.23
C SER A 49 -8.84 -19.09 8.14
N MET A 50 -8.78 -18.53 6.95
CA MET A 50 -9.05 -17.10 6.71
C MET A 50 -10.53 -16.78 6.47
N GLU A 51 -11.43 -17.77 6.49
CA GLU A 51 -12.86 -17.59 6.13
C GLU A 51 -13.49 -16.40 6.86
N ASP A 52 -13.36 -16.33 8.18
CA ASP A 52 -13.92 -15.25 8.99
C ASP A 52 -13.13 -13.92 8.84
N SER A 53 -11.85 -13.98 8.48
CA SER A 53 -10.94 -12.82 8.38
C SER A 53 -10.83 -12.27 6.97
N LEU A 54 -11.24 -13.04 5.95
CA LEU A 54 -11.11 -12.67 4.56
C LEU A 54 -11.80 -11.34 4.20
N PRO A 55 -13.00 -11.01 4.74
CA PRO A 55 -13.61 -9.69 4.49
C PRO A 55 -12.74 -8.53 5.00
N ALA A 56 -12.13 -8.68 6.18
CA ALA A 56 -11.24 -7.66 6.74
C ALA A 56 -9.94 -7.54 5.91
N LEU A 57 -9.36 -8.67 5.47
CA LEU A 57 -8.20 -8.68 4.57
C LEU A 57 -8.49 -7.95 3.25
N LYS A 58 -9.64 -8.21 2.61
CA LYS A 58 -10.04 -7.53 1.37
C LYS A 58 -10.19 -6.02 1.58
N ASN A 59 -10.81 -5.60 2.67
CA ASN A 59 -10.95 -4.18 2.99
C ASN A 59 -9.58 -3.53 3.18
N ALA A 60 -8.69 -4.15 3.94
CA ALA A 60 -7.33 -3.64 4.15
C ALA A 60 -6.51 -3.56 2.84
N ALA A 61 -6.60 -4.58 1.98
CA ALA A 61 -5.93 -4.58 0.68
C ALA A 61 -6.48 -3.48 -0.24
N ASN A 62 -7.80 -3.28 -0.28
CA ASN A 62 -8.42 -2.22 -1.05
C ASN A 62 -8.02 -0.82 -0.54
N GLU A 63 -7.97 -0.63 0.78
CA GLU A 63 -7.51 0.63 1.39
C GLU A 63 -6.02 0.88 1.10
N PHE A 64 -5.19 -0.15 1.18
CA PHE A 64 -3.78 -0.05 0.81
C PHE A 64 -3.61 0.42 -0.64
N ILE A 65 -4.38 -0.15 -1.59
CA ILE A 65 -4.34 0.24 -3.00
C ILE A 65 -4.72 1.72 -3.15
N ASP A 66 -5.75 2.21 -2.43
CA ASP A 66 -6.16 3.62 -2.45
C ASP A 66 -5.07 4.56 -1.89
N ILE A 67 -4.40 4.13 -0.82
CA ILE A 67 -3.30 4.90 -0.23
C ILE A 67 -2.13 5.03 -1.21
N ILE A 68 -1.80 3.95 -1.93
CA ILE A 68 -0.73 3.98 -2.94
C ILE A 68 -1.13 4.87 -4.13
N ASP A 69 -2.39 4.77 -4.62
CA ASP A 69 -2.93 5.66 -5.66
C ASP A 69 -2.72 7.13 -5.27
N ALA A 70 -3.25 7.53 -4.11
CA ALA A 70 -3.11 8.90 -3.62
C ALA A 70 -1.66 9.34 -3.33
N SER A 71 -0.75 8.38 -3.06
CA SER A 71 0.62 8.68 -2.65
C SER A 71 1.60 8.79 -3.81
N THR A 72 1.30 8.22 -4.97
CA THR A 72 2.23 8.13 -6.09
C THR A 72 2.32 9.41 -6.94
N ASP A 73 1.23 10.17 -7.02
CA ASP A 73 1.18 11.44 -7.77
C ASP A 73 0.40 12.56 -7.06
N GLY A 74 -0.10 12.28 -5.85
CA GLY A 74 -0.85 13.24 -5.03
C GLY A 74 -2.33 13.36 -5.38
N VAL A 75 -2.83 12.56 -6.30
CA VAL A 75 -4.24 12.46 -6.68
C VAL A 75 -4.74 11.03 -6.53
N GLN A 76 -6.02 10.88 -6.27
CA GLN A 76 -6.69 9.57 -6.22
C GLN A 76 -7.60 9.47 -7.45
N ASP A 77 -6.99 9.20 -8.60
CA ASP A 77 -7.69 9.19 -9.90
C ASP A 77 -7.99 7.77 -10.42
N GLY A 78 -7.60 6.76 -9.64
CA GLY A 78 -7.80 5.35 -9.99
C GLY A 78 -6.65 4.74 -10.77
N THR A 79 -5.49 5.42 -10.81
CA THR A 79 -4.29 4.98 -11.53
C THR A 79 -3.04 5.14 -10.66
N ILE A 80 -2.36 4.07 -10.36
CA ILE A 80 -1.07 4.14 -9.66
C ILE A 80 -0.08 4.91 -10.52
N GLY A 81 0.34 6.07 -10.02
CA GLY A 81 1.19 7.03 -10.73
C GLY A 81 2.69 6.82 -10.48
N GLY A 82 3.49 7.83 -10.85
CA GLY A 82 4.92 7.90 -10.53
C GLY A 82 5.79 6.76 -11.09
N GLY A 83 5.30 5.99 -12.06
CA GLY A 83 6.00 4.81 -12.59
C GLY A 83 5.94 3.58 -11.69
N SER A 84 5.18 3.64 -10.59
CA SER A 84 4.94 2.52 -9.68
C SER A 84 3.86 1.58 -10.19
N SER A 85 3.83 0.35 -9.69
CA SER A 85 2.82 -0.65 -10.07
C SER A 85 2.55 -1.61 -8.92
N ILE A 86 1.36 -2.23 -8.93
CA ILE A 86 0.97 -3.24 -7.94
C ILE A 86 0.58 -4.53 -8.65
N GLY A 87 1.02 -5.66 -8.11
CA GLY A 87 0.58 -7.00 -8.48
C GLY A 87 -0.10 -7.71 -7.31
N ILE A 88 -1.05 -8.58 -7.60
CA ILE A 88 -1.76 -9.39 -6.60
C ILE A 88 -1.44 -10.87 -6.81
N VAL A 89 -1.03 -11.50 -5.73
CA VAL A 89 -0.89 -12.96 -5.64
C VAL A 89 -1.74 -13.44 -4.48
N SER A 90 -2.62 -14.38 -4.70
CA SER A 90 -3.33 -15.06 -3.62
C SER A 90 -2.88 -16.51 -3.50
N PHE A 91 -2.95 -17.07 -2.29
CA PHE A 91 -2.52 -18.44 -2.07
C PHE A 91 -3.40 -19.22 -1.08
N SER A 92 -3.45 -20.53 -1.31
CA SER A 92 -4.02 -21.54 -0.43
C SER A 92 -3.21 -22.85 -0.60
N ASP A 93 -3.75 -23.93 -1.18
CA ASP A 93 -2.98 -25.12 -1.57
C ASP A 93 -1.89 -24.79 -2.59
N THR A 94 -2.18 -23.89 -3.48
CA THR A 94 -1.30 -23.30 -4.48
C THR A 94 -1.46 -21.80 -4.52
N ALA A 95 -0.48 -21.09 -5.08
CA ALA A 95 -0.56 -19.67 -5.32
C ALA A 95 -0.98 -19.34 -6.76
N THR A 96 -1.64 -18.22 -6.92
CA THR A 96 -2.13 -17.71 -8.20
C THR A 96 -1.70 -16.26 -8.34
N GLN A 97 -1.15 -15.89 -9.49
CA GLN A 97 -0.96 -14.51 -9.88
C GLN A 97 -2.31 -13.96 -10.36
N ASP A 98 -3.06 -13.30 -9.47
CA ASP A 98 -4.40 -12.79 -9.78
C ASP A 98 -4.34 -11.57 -10.70
N THR A 99 -3.24 -10.79 -10.61
CA THR A 99 -2.88 -9.75 -11.59
C THR A 99 -1.38 -9.80 -11.87
N GLN A 100 -0.98 -9.24 -13.00
CA GLN A 100 0.39 -8.80 -13.23
C GLN A 100 0.66 -7.49 -12.46
N LEU A 101 1.87 -6.94 -12.55
CA LEU A 101 2.16 -5.57 -12.11
C LEU A 101 1.40 -4.60 -13.02
N ILE A 102 0.37 -3.96 -12.49
CA ILE A 102 -0.52 -3.04 -13.20
C ILE A 102 -0.75 -1.76 -12.40
N THR A 103 -1.26 -0.72 -13.09
CA THR A 103 -1.55 0.58 -12.50
C THR A 103 -3.04 0.83 -12.24
N SER A 104 -3.93 0.02 -12.83
CA SER A 104 -5.39 0.21 -12.71
C SER A 104 -5.89 -0.20 -11.33
N VAL A 105 -6.28 0.76 -10.50
CA VAL A 105 -6.87 0.56 -9.17
C VAL A 105 -8.14 -0.28 -9.24
N ALA A 106 -9.00 -0.02 -10.22
CA ALA A 106 -10.25 -0.77 -10.39
C ALA A 106 -9.99 -2.26 -10.65
N SER A 107 -8.98 -2.58 -11.48
CA SER A 107 -8.60 -3.97 -11.81
C SER A 107 -7.99 -4.68 -10.60
N LEU A 108 -7.12 -3.99 -9.84
CA LEU A 108 -6.53 -4.51 -8.60
C LEU A 108 -7.61 -4.85 -7.57
N LYS A 109 -8.53 -3.92 -7.30
CA LYS A 109 -9.64 -4.14 -6.37
C LYS A 109 -10.58 -5.24 -6.82
N ALA A 110 -10.86 -5.35 -8.12
CA ALA A 110 -11.66 -6.43 -8.66
C ALA A 110 -11.03 -7.80 -8.36
N ALA A 111 -9.71 -7.95 -8.54
CA ALA A 111 -8.98 -9.17 -8.23
C ALA A 111 -9.05 -9.51 -6.72
N VAL A 112 -8.88 -8.53 -5.84
CA VAL A 112 -9.01 -8.71 -4.38
C VAL A 112 -10.43 -9.15 -4.00
N ASN A 113 -11.46 -8.54 -4.58
CA ASN A 113 -12.84 -8.73 -4.17
C ASN A 113 -13.42 -10.09 -4.55
N VAL A 114 -12.89 -10.76 -5.59
CA VAL A 114 -13.34 -12.10 -6.00
C VAL A 114 -12.71 -13.25 -5.21
N LEU A 115 -11.72 -12.99 -4.36
CA LEU A 115 -11.05 -14.02 -3.57
C LEU A 115 -12.07 -14.77 -2.68
N VAL A 116 -11.88 -16.09 -2.55
CA VAL A 116 -12.71 -16.98 -1.71
C VAL A 116 -11.76 -17.79 -0.84
N ALA A 117 -12.09 -17.90 0.45
CA ALA A 117 -11.33 -18.72 1.38
C ALA A 117 -11.51 -20.22 1.08
N GLY A 118 -10.43 -20.98 1.26
CA GLY A 118 -10.46 -22.44 1.11
C GLY A 118 -9.07 -23.04 0.94
N GLY A 119 -8.96 -24.33 1.19
CA GLY A 119 -7.70 -25.07 1.05
C GLY A 119 -6.73 -24.89 2.21
N SER A 120 -5.51 -25.37 2.04
CA SER A 120 -4.39 -25.28 3.00
C SER A 120 -3.56 -24.01 2.79
N THR A 121 -2.33 -23.97 3.29
CA THR A 121 -1.52 -22.74 3.32
C THR A 121 -0.12 -23.01 2.79
N ASN A 122 0.13 -22.72 1.52
CA ASN A 122 1.42 -22.95 0.84
C ASN A 122 2.20 -21.64 0.65
N HIS A 123 2.89 -21.20 1.70
CA HIS A 123 3.72 -19.98 1.66
C HIS A 123 4.86 -20.05 0.64
N ALA A 124 5.46 -21.25 0.44
CA ALA A 124 6.60 -21.38 -0.47
C ALA A 124 6.20 -21.05 -1.92
N ASP A 125 5.03 -21.55 -2.35
CA ASP A 125 4.51 -21.25 -3.67
C ASP A 125 4.10 -19.77 -3.78
N ALA A 126 3.52 -19.20 -2.72
CA ALA A 126 3.15 -17.78 -2.65
C ALA A 126 4.35 -16.86 -2.94
N PHE A 127 5.47 -17.07 -2.26
CA PHE A 127 6.68 -16.27 -2.48
C PHE A 127 7.30 -16.54 -3.86
N THR A 128 7.24 -17.76 -4.35
CA THR A 128 7.72 -18.10 -5.71
C THR A 128 6.94 -17.34 -6.78
N GLN A 129 5.60 -17.35 -6.67
CA GLN A 129 4.73 -16.66 -7.61
C GLN A 129 4.86 -15.12 -7.48
N GLY A 130 5.03 -14.62 -6.25
CA GLY A 130 5.24 -13.20 -6.00
C GLY A 130 6.55 -12.69 -6.62
N LEU A 131 7.65 -13.41 -6.41
CA LEU A 131 8.94 -13.07 -7.01
C LEU A 131 8.91 -13.11 -8.55
N ALA A 132 8.15 -14.03 -9.12
CA ALA A 132 8.03 -14.17 -10.57
C ALA A 132 7.28 -13.01 -11.25
N LEU A 133 6.55 -12.18 -10.49
CA LEU A 133 5.93 -10.97 -11.03
C LEU A 133 6.91 -9.84 -11.30
N PHE A 134 8.03 -9.79 -10.60
CA PHE A 134 9.01 -8.72 -10.78
C PHE A 134 9.81 -8.90 -12.06
N ASP A 135 9.81 -7.88 -12.90
CA ASP A 135 10.74 -7.81 -14.03
C ASP A 135 12.19 -7.67 -13.49
N PRO A 136 13.08 -8.64 -13.78
CA PRO A 136 14.47 -8.55 -13.36
C PRO A 136 15.23 -7.37 -14.01
N MET A 137 14.73 -6.82 -15.11
CA MET A 137 15.31 -5.67 -15.80
C MET A 137 14.76 -4.33 -15.28
N SER A 138 13.67 -4.34 -14.51
CA SER A 138 13.13 -3.12 -13.89
C SER A 138 14.10 -2.56 -12.86
N THR A 139 14.34 -1.25 -12.92
CA THR A 139 15.13 -0.49 -11.94
C THR A 139 14.31 0.00 -10.75
N ASN A 140 12.99 -0.23 -10.77
CA ASN A 140 12.11 0.12 -9.67
C ASN A 140 12.50 -0.59 -8.38
N ALA A 141 12.28 0.06 -7.25
CA ALA A 141 12.34 -0.63 -5.96
C ALA A 141 11.32 -1.77 -5.94
N LYS A 142 11.65 -2.90 -5.34
CA LYS A 142 10.78 -4.09 -5.28
C LYS A 142 10.37 -4.34 -3.85
N VAL A 143 9.07 -4.42 -3.60
CA VAL A 143 8.46 -4.67 -2.28
C VAL A 143 7.46 -5.83 -2.39
N MET A 144 7.53 -6.74 -1.42
CA MET A 144 6.63 -7.88 -1.35
C MET A 144 6.21 -8.15 0.11
#